data_7d8d9885969e0603043c95c5c978583e
#
_entry.id   7d8d9885969e0603043c95c5c978583e
#
_cell.length_a   1.000
_cell.length_b   1.000
_cell.length_c   1.000
_cell.angle_alpha   90.00
_cell.angle_beta   90.00
_cell.angle_gamma   90.00
#
_symmetry.space_group_name_H-M   'P 1'
#
loop_
_entity.id
_entity.type
_entity.pdbx_description
1 polymer ?
#
loop_
_entity_poly.entity_id
_entity_poly.type
_entity_poly.pdbx_seq_one_letter_code
_entity_poly.pdbx_strand_id
1 'polypeptide(L)'
;LENYLKQWPESYRVDSLDMRGSDWESHSFRGYDAVFHVAGLVHQPDSKNDPARSDLYDQVNHILAVRTAEKAKADGVGQFLFMSSESVYGLTAPIGKTVVITKDTPLHPADNYGVSKARAEADLQALADDSFKVAILRPPMIYGKGCKGNYVTMAKLAKKLPVFPYVSNQRSMLYIENLTEFVRLLIDDEAAGIFCPQNNEYTNTSDMVNWI
;
A
#
# COMPACT_ATOMS: atom_id res chain seq x y z
N LEU A 1 8.48 8.60 1.65
CA LEU A 1 8.31 9.58 0.59
C LEU A 1 8.90 10.95 0.99
N GLU A 2 8.46 11.55 2.10
CA GLU A 2 8.95 12.87 2.55
C GLU A 2 10.49 12.97 2.55
N ASN A 3 11.19 12.03 3.21
CA ASN A 3 12.67 12.02 3.22
C ASN A 3 13.29 11.79 1.84
N TYR A 4 12.61 11.09 0.95
CA TYR A 4 13.07 10.85 -0.41
C TYR A 4 12.95 12.12 -1.26
N LEU A 5 11.82 12.81 -1.18
CA LEU A 5 11.57 14.03 -1.95
C LEU A 5 12.39 15.24 -1.49
N LYS A 6 12.95 15.22 -0.28
CA LYS A 6 13.90 16.25 0.18
C LYS A 6 15.16 16.39 -0.70
N GLN A 7 15.42 15.45 -1.60
CA GLN A 7 16.51 15.57 -2.57
C GLN A 7 16.22 16.63 -3.66
N TRP A 8 14.94 17.01 -3.83
CA TRP A 8 14.49 18.03 -4.79
C TRP A 8 13.64 19.10 -4.11
N PRO A 9 14.23 19.93 -3.21
CA PRO A 9 13.49 20.88 -2.40
C PRO A 9 12.85 22.02 -3.20
N GLU A 10 13.37 22.29 -4.40
CA GLU A 10 12.81 23.30 -5.31
C GLU A 10 11.60 22.77 -6.10
N SER A 11 11.43 21.45 -6.18
CA SER A 11 10.35 20.80 -6.94
C SER A 11 9.22 20.29 -6.05
N TYR A 12 9.53 19.90 -4.81
CA TYR A 12 8.55 19.29 -3.92
C TYR A 12 8.54 19.93 -2.54
N ARG A 13 7.33 20.27 -2.09
CA ARG A 13 7.02 20.53 -0.70
C ARG A 13 6.14 19.41 -0.18
N VAL A 14 6.53 18.77 0.91
CA VAL A 14 5.80 17.64 1.49
C VAL A 14 5.46 17.94 2.94
N ASP A 15 4.18 17.92 3.24
CA ASP A 15 3.66 18.02 4.60
C ASP A 15 3.05 16.66 5.00
N SER A 16 3.40 16.16 6.18
CA SER A 16 2.87 14.90 6.72
C SER A 16 1.77 15.18 7.72
N LEU A 17 0.61 14.54 7.52
CA LEU A 17 -0.56 14.67 8.38
C LEU A 17 -0.79 13.39 9.17
N ASP A 18 -0.93 13.52 10.49
CA ASP A 18 -1.34 12.39 11.33
C ASP A 18 -2.85 12.17 11.24
N MET A 19 -3.25 10.99 10.78
CA MET A 19 -4.65 10.63 10.56
C MET A 19 -5.31 10.00 11.78
N ARG A 20 -4.62 9.94 12.93
CA ARG A 20 -5.20 9.46 14.18
C ARG A 20 -6.05 10.55 14.84
N GLY A 21 -7.22 10.16 15.36
CA GLY A 21 -8.17 11.12 15.92
C GLY A 21 -8.93 11.89 14.84
N SER A 22 -9.42 13.07 15.17
CA SER A 22 -10.28 13.90 14.31
C SER A 22 -9.60 15.19 13.80
N ASP A 23 -8.39 15.49 14.25
CA ASP A 23 -7.72 16.78 13.95
C ASP A 23 -7.46 16.99 12.44
N TRP A 24 -7.27 15.89 11.70
CA TRP A 24 -7.11 15.92 10.26
C TRP A 24 -8.35 16.49 9.52
N GLU A 25 -9.53 16.42 10.11
CA GLU A 25 -10.78 16.95 9.52
C GLU A 25 -10.76 18.47 9.41
N SER A 26 -10.04 19.15 10.30
CA SER A 26 -9.87 20.60 10.27
C SER A 26 -8.74 21.06 9.34
N HIS A 27 -7.87 20.14 8.89
CA HIS A 27 -6.76 20.45 7.99
C HIS A 27 -7.29 20.83 6.61
N SER A 28 -6.80 21.92 6.02
CA SER A 28 -7.12 22.29 4.64
C SER A 28 -6.13 21.67 3.67
N PHE A 29 -6.64 21.01 2.63
CA PHE A 29 -5.83 20.52 1.51
C PHE A 29 -5.70 21.54 0.37
N ARG A 30 -6.17 22.77 0.54
CA ARG A 30 -6.06 23.81 -0.49
C ARG A 30 -4.59 24.15 -0.77
N GLY A 31 -4.26 24.19 -2.06
CA GLY A 31 -2.90 24.50 -2.53
C GLY A 31 -1.95 23.29 -2.55
N TYR A 32 -2.45 22.08 -2.28
CA TYR A 32 -1.72 20.85 -2.56
C TYR A 32 -2.14 20.30 -3.92
N ASP A 33 -1.16 19.84 -4.69
CA ASP A 33 -1.38 19.24 -6.01
C ASP A 33 -1.85 17.78 -5.87
N ALA A 34 -1.27 17.06 -4.90
CA ALA A 34 -1.55 15.65 -4.68
C ALA A 34 -1.67 15.29 -3.18
N VAL A 35 -2.49 14.30 -2.87
CA VAL A 35 -2.56 13.64 -1.56
C VAL A 35 -2.16 12.17 -1.71
N PHE A 36 -1.14 11.73 -0.98
CA PHE A 36 -0.75 10.33 -0.89
C PHE A 36 -1.23 9.72 0.44
N HIS A 37 -2.31 8.96 0.39
CA HIS A 37 -2.93 8.35 1.55
C HIS A 37 -2.31 6.98 1.85
N VAL A 38 -1.51 6.93 2.92
CA VAL A 38 -0.83 5.72 3.41
C VAL A 38 -1.33 5.26 4.77
N ALA A 39 -2.20 6.05 5.41
CA ALA A 39 -2.78 5.69 6.69
C ALA A 39 -3.59 4.39 6.57
N GLY A 40 -3.41 3.49 7.52
CA GLY A 40 -4.12 2.22 7.51
C GLY A 40 -3.63 1.26 8.56
N LEU A 41 -4.49 0.32 8.91
CA LEU A 41 -4.13 -0.85 9.70
C LEU A 41 -3.53 -1.89 8.77
N VAL A 42 -2.32 -2.37 9.10
CA VAL A 42 -1.69 -3.47 8.37
C VAL A 42 -2.29 -4.80 8.78
N HIS A 43 -2.15 -5.79 7.89
CA HIS A 43 -2.55 -7.15 8.17
C HIS A 43 -1.90 -7.69 9.45
N GLN A 44 -2.73 -8.23 10.36
CA GLN A 44 -2.29 -8.91 11.58
C GLN A 44 -2.71 -10.38 11.50
N PRO A 45 -1.76 -11.34 11.59
CA PRO A 45 -2.06 -12.77 11.44
C PRO A 45 -3.15 -13.30 12.38
N ASP A 46 -3.17 -12.81 13.62
CA ASP A 46 -4.08 -13.25 14.68
C ASP A 46 -5.51 -12.67 14.53
N SER A 47 -5.74 -11.80 13.55
CA SER A 47 -7.02 -11.12 13.34
C SER A 47 -7.67 -11.45 11.99
N LYS A 48 -7.23 -12.52 11.35
CA LYS A 48 -7.54 -12.85 9.94
C LYS A 48 -9.01 -13.01 9.69
N ASN A 49 -9.94 -12.87 10.15
CA ASN A 49 -11.42 -12.95 9.99
C ASN A 49 -12.13 -12.77 11.33
N ASP A 50 -11.51 -12.05 12.27
CA ASP A 50 -12.15 -11.69 13.51
C ASP A 50 -13.28 -10.69 13.22
N PRO A 51 -14.55 -11.03 13.43
CA PRO A 51 -15.68 -10.14 13.19
C PRO A 51 -15.60 -8.85 14.02
N ALA A 52 -15.05 -8.93 15.24
CA ALA A 52 -14.90 -7.76 16.11
C ALA A 52 -13.90 -6.73 15.57
N ARG A 53 -13.04 -7.13 14.65
CA ARG A 53 -12.05 -6.23 13.99
C ARG A 53 -12.46 -5.82 12.58
N SER A 54 -13.47 -6.46 12.00
CA SER A 54 -13.95 -6.10 10.65
C SER A 54 -14.30 -4.63 10.56
N ASP A 55 -15.06 -4.13 11.53
CA ASP A 55 -15.48 -2.73 11.58
C ASP A 55 -14.29 -1.78 11.75
N LEU A 56 -13.29 -2.16 12.54
CA LEU A 56 -12.09 -1.35 12.71
C LEU A 56 -11.27 -1.25 11.40
N TYR A 57 -11.11 -2.36 10.68
CA TYR A 57 -10.47 -2.34 9.36
C TYR A 57 -11.26 -1.50 8.38
N ASP A 58 -12.58 -1.63 8.36
CA ASP A 58 -13.44 -0.84 7.49
C ASP A 58 -13.34 0.66 7.81
N GLN A 59 -13.41 1.04 9.07
CA GLN A 59 -13.28 2.43 9.49
C GLN A 59 -11.93 3.05 9.11
N VAL A 60 -10.83 2.34 9.31
CA VAL A 60 -9.49 2.91 9.14
C VAL A 60 -8.96 2.77 7.72
N ASN A 61 -9.20 1.64 7.04
CA ASN A 61 -8.64 1.41 5.70
C ASN A 61 -9.56 1.85 4.57
N HIS A 62 -10.88 1.92 4.83
CA HIS A 62 -11.88 2.26 3.83
C HIS A 62 -12.47 3.65 4.09
N ILE A 63 -13.29 3.80 5.15
CA ILE A 63 -14.04 5.04 5.39
C ILE A 63 -13.12 6.24 5.54
N LEU A 64 -12.03 6.13 6.31
CA LEU A 64 -11.06 7.21 6.47
C LEU A 64 -10.43 7.61 5.13
N ALA A 65 -10.05 6.65 4.29
CA ALA A 65 -9.46 6.93 2.99
C ALA A 65 -10.44 7.68 2.06
N VAL A 66 -11.69 7.22 2.01
CA VAL A 66 -12.75 7.85 1.19
C VAL A 66 -13.03 9.28 1.67
N ARG A 67 -13.25 9.47 2.98
CA ARG A 67 -13.48 10.81 3.57
C ARG A 67 -12.30 11.76 3.32
N THR A 68 -11.07 11.24 3.37
CA THR A 68 -9.88 12.04 3.05
C THR A 68 -9.89 12.46 1.58
N ALA A 69 -10.23 11.55 0.67
CA ALA A 69 -10.31 11.82 -0.76
C ALA A 69 -11.44 12.82 -1.10
N GLU A 70 -12.62 12.65 -0.50
CA GLU A 70 -13.75 13.59 -0.66
C GLU A 70 -13.35 15.00 -0.23
N LYS A 71 -12.70 15.13 0.94
CA LYS A 71 -12.22 16.41 1.43
C LYS A 71 -11.12 17.00 0.55
N ALA A 72 -10.16 16.20 0.10
CA ALA A 72 -9.10 16.65 -0.82
C ALA A 72 -9.70 17.16 -2.13
N LYS A 73 -10.67 16.45 -2.71
CA LYS A 73 -11.41 16.85 -3.91
C LYS A 73 -12.16 18.16 -3.70
N ALA A 74 -12.87 18.30 -2.58
CA ALA A 74 -13.61 19.52 -2.24
C ALA A 74 -12.69 20.73 -2.04
N ASP A 75 -11.47 20.52 -1.56
CA ASP A 75 -10.44 21.55 -1.38
C ASP A 75 -9.68 21.87 -2.69
N GLY A 76 -9.95 21.16 -3.80
CA GLY A 76 -9.39 21.44 -5.12
C GLY A 76 -8.08 20.71 -5.41
N VAL A 77 -7.73 19.64 -4.67
CA VAL A 77 -6.59 18.77 -5.00
C VAL A 77 -6.86 18.03 -6.32
N GLY A 78 -5.89 18.02 -7.21
CA GLY A 78 -6.02 17.37 -8.54
C GLY A 78 -5.78 15.87 -8.54
N GLN A 79 -5.02 15.32 -7.56
CA GLN A 79 -4.64 13.91 -7.56
C GLN A 79 -4.71 13.29 -6.17
N PHE A 80 -5.23 12.07 -6.10
CA PHE A 80 -5.25 11.25 -4.90
C PHE A 80 -4.61 9.89 -5.16
N LEU A 81 -3.51 9.61 -4.44
CA LEU A 81 -2.83 8.33 -4.52
C LEU A 81 -3.20 7.50 -3.30
N PHE A 82 -3.66 6.28 -3.51
CA PHE A 82 -4.07 5.36 -2.44
C PHE A 82 -3.13 4.17 -2.33
N MET A 83 -2.58 3.96 -1.13
CA MET A 83 -1.80 2.77 -0.83
C MET A 83 -2.73 1.61 -0.50
N SER A 84 -3.03 0.79 -1.52
CA SER A 84 -3.71 -0.49 -1.41
C SER A 84 -2.72 -1.63 -1.16
N SER A 85 -3.00 -2.84 -1.60
CA SER A 85 -2.17 -4.02 -1.41
C SER A 85 -2.54 -5.13 -2.41
N GLU A 86 -1.60 -6.01 -2.75
CA GLU A 86 -1.89 -7.27 -3.46
C GLU A 86 -2.88 -8.18 -2.70
N SER A 87 -3.10 -7.96 -1.40
CA SER A 87 -4.05 -8.71 -0.57
C SER A 87 -5.50 -8.62 -1.08
N VAL A 88 -5.83 -7.62 -1.90
CA VAL A 88 -7.14 -7.50 -2.55
C VAL A 88 -7.44 -8.66 -3.51
N TYR A 89 -6.42 -9.35 -4.00
CA TYR A 89 -6.59 -10.54 -4.85
C TYR A 89 -6.84 -11.81 -4.05
N GLY A 90 -6.47 -11.87 -2.76
CA GLY A 90 -6.65 -13.03 -1.88
C GLY A 90 -5.93 -14.30 -2.34
N LEU A 91 -5.00 -14.17 -3.26
CA LEU A 91 -4.31 -15.29 -3.87
C LEU A 91 -3.11 -15.72 -3.02
N THR A 92 -3.02 -17.03 -2.80
CA THR A 92 -1.87 -17.68 -2.16
C THR A 92 -1.53 -18.93 -2.96
N ALA A 93 -0.31 -19.01 -3.45
CA ALA A 93 0.15 -20.20 -4.14
C ALA A 93 0.50 -21.32 -3.12
N PRO A 94 -0.06 -22.53 -3.25
CA PRO A 94 0.45 -23.71 -2.55
C PRO A 94 1.91 -23.98 -2.93
N ILE A 95 2.64 -24.67 -2.07
CA ILE A 95 4.02 -25.06 -2.36
C ILE A 95 4.10 -25.84 -3.68
N GLY A 96 5.02 -25.44 -4.56
CA GLY A 96 5.19 -26.03 -5.89
C GLY A 96 4.16 -25.61 -6.94
N LYS A 97 3.28 -24.65 -6.63
CA LYS A 97 2.37 -24.03 -7.60
C LYS A 97 2.74 -22.58 -7.85
N THR A 98 2.53 -22.11 -9.06
CA THR A 98 2.72 -20.73 -9.44
C THR A 98 1.35 -20.07 -9.59
N VAL A 99 1.19 -18.89 -9.00
CA VAL A 99 0.05 -18.01 -9.21
C VAL A 99 0.60 -16.68 -9.71
N VAL A 100 0.10 -16.23 -10.85
CA VAL A 100 0.50 -14.95 -11.45
C VAL A 100 -0.69 -14.02 -11.43
N ILE A 101 -0.51 -12.83 -10.85
CA ILE A 101 -1.50 -11.76 -10.89
C ILE A 101 -1.30 -10.98 -12.19
N THR A 102 -2.37 -10.82 -12.94
CA THR A 102 -2.42 -10.03 -14.18
C THR A 102 -3.44 -8.91 -14.04
N LYS A 103 -3.51 -8.01 -15.01
CA LYS A 103 -4.52 -6.94 -15.04
C LYS A 103 -5.97 -7.47 -15.04
N ASP A 104 -6.18 -8.70 -15.54
CA ASP A 104 -7.50 -9.33 -15.66
C ASP A 104 -7.82 -10.26 -14.46
N THR A 105 -6.92 -10.34 -13.48
CA THR A 105 -7.14 -11.14 -12.26
C THR A 105 -8.25 -10.51 -11.42
N PRO A 106 -9.34 -11.23 -11.12
CA PRO A 106 -10.43 -10.69 -10.33
C PRO A 106 -10.02 -10.48 -8.87
N LEU A 107 -10.63 -9.48 -8.22
CA LEU A 107 -10.46 -9.27 -6.79
C LEU A 107 -11.23 -10.37 -6.03
N HIS A 108 -10.56 -10.98 -5.07
CA HIS A 108 -11.15 -12.01 -4.20
C HIS A 108 -10.50 -11.98 -2.82
N PRO A 109 -10.63 -10.86 -2.08
CA PRO A 109 -9.94 -10.68 -0.81
C PRO A 109 -10.32 -11.77 0.20
N ALA A 110 -9.31 -12.32 0.89
CA ALA A 110 -9.46 -13.49 1.75
C ALA A 110 -9.53 -13.14 3.26
N ASP A 111 -9.37 -11.88 3.62
CA ASP A 111 -9.37 -11.40 5.00
C ASP A 111 -9.91 -9.97 5.13
N ASN A 112 -10.16 -9.53 6.36
CA ASN A 112 -10.71 -8.20 6.66
C ASN A 112 -9.83 -7.06 6.10
N TYR A 113 -8.51 -7.24 6.07
CA TYR A 113 -7.60 -6.26 5.51
C TYR A 113 -7.80 -6.11 3.99
N GLY A 114 -7.76 -7.21 3.25
CA GLY A 114 -7.99 -7.19 1.80
C GLY A 114 -9.39 -6.69 1.44
N VAL A 115 -10.41 -7.09 2.21
CA VAL A 115 -11.80 -6.63 2.01
C VAL A 115 -11.90 -5.11 2.18
N SER A 116 -11.34 -4.56 3.27
CA SER A 116 -11.39 -3.11 3.52
C SER A 116 -10.64 -2.31 2.45
N LYS A 117 -9.50 -2.81 1.97
CA LYS A 117 -8.75 -2.19 0.87
C LYS A 117 -9.54 -2.24 -0.45
N ALA A 118 -10.16 -3.37 -0.79
CA ALA A 118 -10.95 -3.52 -2.01
C ALA A 118 -12.19 -2.60 -2.01
N ARG A 119 -12.86 -2.43 -0.86
CA ARG A 119 -13.95 -1.46 -0.72
C ARG A 119 -13.49 -0.03 -0.93
N ALA A 120 -12.38 0.35 -0.29
CA ALA A 120 -11.79 1.68 -0.48
C ALA A 120 -11.47 1.95 -1.97
N GLU A 121 -10.89 0.98 -2.68
CA GLU A 121 -10.59 1.12 -4.10
C GLU A 121 -11.83 1.39 -4.93
N ALA A 122 -12.94 0.68 -4.68
CA ALA A 122 -14.18 0.84 -5.42
C ALA A 122 -14.77 2.25 -5.23
N ASP A 123 -14.84 2.72 -3.98
CA ASP A 123 -15.41 4.03 -3.68
C ASP A 123 -14.48 5.18 -4.15
N LEU A 124 -13.15 5.01 -4.02
CA LEU A 124 -12.18 5.98 -4.54
C LEU A 124 -12.24 6.10 -6.07
N GLN A 125 -12.40 4.98 -6.78
CA GLN A 125 -12.57 5.00 -8.24
C GLN A 125 -13.87 5.72 -8.64
N ALA A 126 -14.94 5.60 -7.85
CA ALA A 126 -16.20 6.30 -8.09
C ALA A 126 -16.09 7.82 -7.88
N LEU A 127 -15.10 8.29 -7.11
CA LEU A 127 -14.83 9.71 -6.91
C LEU A 127 -14.03 10.34 -8.07
N ALA A 128 -13.36 9.53 -8.89
CA ALA A 128 -12.50 10.01 -9.95
C ALA A 128 -13.32 10.68 -11.06
N ASP A 129 -12.81 11.81 -11.56
CA ASP A 129 -13.31 12.53 -12.73
C ASP A 129 -12.17 13.32 -13.40
N ASP A 130 -12.49 14.15 -14.37
CA ASP A 130 -11.51 14.94 -15.12
C ASP A 130 -10.72 15.93 -14.24
N SER A 131 -11.29 16.35 -13.11
CA SER A 131 -10.70 17.30 -12.16
C SER A 131 -10.00 16.61 -10.96
N PHE A 132 -10.25 15.33 -10.74
CA PHE A 132 -9.72 14.57 -9.61
C PHE A 132 -9.28 13.17 -10.03
N LYS A 133 -7.99 13.04 -10.25
CA LYS A 133 -7.35 11.80 -10.69
C LYS A 133 -7.09 10.87 -9.50
N VAL A 134 -7.42 9.59 -9.62
CA VAL A 134 -7.18 8.60 -8.58
C VAL A 134 -6.18 7.54 -9.07
N ALA A 135 -5.09 7.39 -8.33
CA ALA A 135 -4.07 6.36 -8.55
C ALA A 135 -4.09 5.35 -7.39
N ILE A 136 -4.34 4.09 -7.69
CA ILE A 136 -4.39 2.99 -6.73
C ILE A 136 -3.14 2.13 -6.87
N LEU A 137 -2.38 1.97 -5.79
CA LEU A 137 -1.17 1.16 -5.76
C LEU A 137 -1.44 -0.14 -5.02
N ARG A 138 -1.23 -1.29 -5.67
CA ARG A 138 -1.36 -2.64 -5.11
C ARG A 138 0.03 -3.30 -4.99
N PRO A 139 0.90 -2.79 -4.10
CA PRO A 139 2.24 -3.36 -3.95
C PRO A 139 2.17 -4.75 -3.32
N PRO A 140 3.18 -5.61 -3.64
CA PRO A 140 3.48 -6.82 -2.88
C PRO A 140 4.18 -6.46 -1.57
N MET A 141 4.82 -7.44 -0.92
CA MET A 141 5.62 -7.19 0.28
C MET A 141 6.68 -6.12 0.03
N ILE A 142 6.57 -5.02 0.77
CA ILE A 142 7.55 -3.93 0.75
C ILE A 142 8.65 -4.23 1.76
N TYR A 143 9.92 -4.01 1.36
CA TYR A 143 11.09 -4.21 2.20
C TYR A 143 12.07 -3.04 2.10
N GLY A 144 12.94 -2.93 3.09
CA GLY A 144 13.97 -1.89 3.18
C GLY A 144 14.01 -1.20 4.52
N LYS A 145 14.86 -0.18 4.64
CA LYS A 145 15.07 0.55 5.89
C LYS A 145 13.78 1.27 6.33
N GLY A 146 13.38 1.03 7.57
CA GLY A 146 12.19 1.68 8.15
C GLY A 146 10.85 1.02 7.81
N CYS A 147 10.83 -0.04 6.97
CA CYS A 147 9.60 -0.78 6.69
C CYS A 147 9.06 -1.47 7.94
N LYS A 148 7.73 -1.55 8.01
CA LYS A 148 6.98 -2.32 9.02
C LYS A 148 6.32 -3.53 8.34
N GLY A 149 5.86 -4.49 9.15
CA GLY A 149 5.07 -5.62 8.64
C GLY A 149 5.86 -6.92 8.48
N ASN A 150 5.45 -7.75 7.53
CA ASN A 150 5.89 -9.15 7.40
C ASN A 150 7.40 -9.32 7.20
N TYR A 151 8.06 -8.41 6.50
CA TYR A 151 9.52 -8.44 6.33
C TYR A 151 10.26 -8.37 7.67
N VAL A 152 9.86 -7.47 8.56
CA VAL A 152 10.49 -7.32 9.90
C VAL A 152 10.29 -8.57 10.75
N THR A 153 9.09 -9.15 10.69
CA THR A 153 8.77 -10.40 11.41
C THR A 153 9.65 -11.55 10.91
N MET A 154 9.78 -11.67 9.60
CA MET A 154 10.63 -12.67 8.97
C MET A 154 12.11 -12.45 9.30
N ALA A 155 12.60 -11.22 9.26
CA ALA A 155 13.97 -10.88 9.63
C ALA A 155 14.28 -11.21 11.11
N LYS A 156 13.32 -10.98 12.02
CA LYS A 156 13.47 -11.38 13.42
C LYS A 156 13.50 -12.90 13.58
N LEU A 157 12.70 -13.62 12.81
CA LEU A 157 12.67 -15.09 12.83
C LEU A 157 13.98 -15.67 12.28
N ALA A 158 14.46 -15.14 11.16
CA ALA A 158 15.73 -15.54 10.55
C ALA A 158 16.90 -15.47 11.54
N LYS A 159 16.99 -14.38 12.30
CA LYS A 159 18.03 -14.20 13.31
C LYS A 159 17.94 -15.14 14.53
N LYS A 160 16.78 -15.74 14.75
CA LYS A 160 16.53 -16.65 15.89
C LYS A 160 16.70 -18.13 15.53
N LEU A 161 16.58 -18.47 14.27
CA LEU A 161 16.65 -19.86 13.81
C LEU A 161 18.10 -20.23 13.45
N PRO A 162 18.66 -21.29 14.04
CA PRO A 162 20.01 -21.74 13.70
C PRO A 162 20.08 -22.35 12.28
N VAL A 163 18.95 -22.80 11.77
CA VAL A 163 18.82 -23.37 10.41
C VAL A 163 17.47 -22.98 9.85
N PHE A 164 17.44 -22.53 8.61
CA PHE A 164 16.21 -22.28 7.87
C PHE A 164 16.12 -23.28 6.71
N PRO A 165 15.01 -24.06 6.59
CA PRO A 165 14.87 -25.01 5.50
C PRO A 165 14.79 -24.28 4.16
N TYR A 166 15.48 -24.80 3.15
CA TYR A 166 15.33 -24.26 1.80
C TYR A 166 13.97 -24.65 1.22
N VAL A 167 13.15 -23.65 0.91
CA VAL A 167 11.86 -23.82 0.25
C VAL A 167 11.95 -23.13 -1.11
N SER A 168 11.81 -23.92 -2.18
CA SER A 168 11.76 -23.34 -3.53
C SER A 168 10.45 -22.60 -3.72
N ASN A 169 10.51 -21.29 -3.64
CA ASN A 169 9.39 -20.39 -3.97
C ASN A 169 9.90 -19.14 -4.66
N GLN A 170 9.00 -18.44 -5.34
CA GLN A 170 9.24 -17.13 -5.91
C GLN A 170 8.12 -16.20 -5.48
N ARG A 171 8.47 -15.00 -5.08
CA ARG A 171 7.48 -13.97 -4.74
C ARG A 171 7.91 -12.61 -5.26
N SER A 172 6.92 -11.86 -5.68
CA SER A 172 7.09 -10.43 -5.94
C SER A 172 7.43 -9.71 -4.65
N MET A 173 8.33 -8.76 -4.74
CA MET A 173 8.67 -7.84 -3.65
C MET A 173 8.92 -6.45 -4.22
N LEU A 174 8.86 -5.44 -3.36
CA LEU A 174 9.12 -4.07 -3.75
C LEU A 174 10.07 -3.40 -2.75
N TYR A 175 11.20 -2.91 -3.23
CA TYR A 175 12.12 -2.12 -2.41
C TYR A 175 11.53 -0.74 -2.12
N ILE A 176 11.69 -0.27 -0.88
CA ILE A 176 11.04 0.97 -0.43
C ILE A 176 11.46 2.20 -1.25
N GLU A 177 12.70 2.27 -1.71
CA GLU A 177 13.15 3.40 -2.53
C GLU A 177 12.56 3.32 -3.94
N ASN A 178 12.39 2.11 -4.52
CA ASN A 178 11.71 1.94 -5.79
C ASN A 178 10.23 2.36 -5.69
N LEU A 179 9.58 2.05 -4.56
CA LEU A 179 8.22 2.53 -4.31
C LEU A 179 8.16 4.04 -4.22
N THR A 180 9.08 4.67 -3.50
CA THR A 180 9.07 6.13 -3.34
C THR A 180 9.34 6.85 -4.63
N GLU A 181 10.25 6.34 -5.47
CA GLU A 181 10.48 6.86 -6.82
C GLU A 181 9.26 6.64 -7.72
N PHE A 182 8.63 5.47 -7.66
CA PHE A 182 7.42 5.20 -8.42
C PHE A 182 6.29 6.18 -8.05
N VAL A 183 6.10 6.45 -6.76
CA VAL A 183 5.10 7.44 -6.30
C VAL A 183 5.44 8.84 -6.80
N ARG A 184 6.73 9.23 -6.79
CA ARG A 184 7.17 10.51 -7.35
C ARG A 184 6.77 10.63 -8.82
N LEU A 185 7.08 9.62 -9.62
CA LEU A 185 6.74 9.61 -11.05
C LEU A 185 5.22 9.67 -11.28
N LEU A 186 4.42 8.98 -10.47
CA LEU A 186 2.95 9.05 -10.55
C LEU A 186 2.43 10.46 -10.26
N ILE A 187 3.09 11.19 -9.33
CA ILE A 187 2.73 12.58 -9.01
C ILE A 187 3.11 13.49 -10.18
N ASP A 188 4.33 13.39 -10.69
CA ASP A 188 4.81 14.22 -11.79
C ASP A 188 4.01 14.05 -13.08
N ASP A 189 3.60 12.82 -13.38
CA ASP A 189 2.78 12.49 -14.55
C ASP A 189 1.28 12.69 -14.33
N GLU A 190 0.87 13.10 -13.12
CA GLU A 190 -0.54 13.14 -12.69
C GLU A 190 -1.29 11.86 -13.08
N ALA A 191 -0.65 10.72 -12.90
CA ALA A 191 -1.14 9.45 -13.39
C ALA A 191 -2.38 8.97 -12.62
N ALA A 192 -3.30 8.31 -13.33
CA ALA A 192 -4.52 7.72 -12.76
C ALA A 192 -4.63 6.25 -13.15
N GLY A 193 -5.37 5.48 -12.35
CA GLY A 193 -5.62 4.06 -12.61
C GLY A 193 -5.04 3.14 -11.54
N ILE A 194 -4.91 1.86 -11.89
CA ILE A 194 -4.45 0.81 -10.96
C ILE A 194 -3.04 0.37 -11.35
N PHE A 195 -2.16 0.34 -10.36
CA PHE A 195 -0.75 0.00 -10.52
C PHE A 195 -0.35 -1.12 -9.57
N CYS A 196 0.42 -2.09 -10.08
CA CYS A 196 0.99 -3.20 -9.30
C CYS A 196 2.52 -3.09 -9.34
N PRO A 197 3.11 -2.11 -8.62
CA PRO A 197 4.56 -1.92 -8.63
C PRO A 197 5.28 -3.09 -7.95
N GLN A 198 6.34 -3.58 -8.59
CA GLN A 198 7.21 -4.63 -8.05
C GLN A 198 8.64 -4.46 -8.56
N ASN A 199 9.60 -5.10 -7.92
CA ASN A 199 10.94 -5.20 -8.47
C ASN A 199 10.95 -6.06 -9.73
N ASN A 200 11.94 -5.86 -10.58
CA ASN A 200 12.10 -6.63 -11.81
C ASN A 200 12.35 -8.13 -11.56
N GLU A 201 12.98 -8.46 -10.44
CA GLU A 201 13.33 -9.84 -10.09
C GLU A 201 12.44 -10.37 -8.96
N TYR A 202 12.08 -11.64 -9.07
CA TYR A 202 11.42 -12.37 -7.98
C TYR A 202 12.44 -12.79 -6.93
N THR A 203 12.01 -12.84 -5.68
CA THR A 203 12.84 -13.22 -4.53
C THR A 203 12.40 -14.57 -3.98
N ASN A 204 13.36 -15.45 -3.69
CA ASN A 204 13.13 -16.65 -2.92
C ASN A 204 13.17 -16.33 -1.41
N THR A 205 12.22 -16.87 -0.65
CA THR A 205 12.13 -16.59 0.80
C THR A 205 13.36 -17.11 1.55
N SER A 206 13.88 -18.28 1.18
CA SER A 206 15.05 -18.88 1.84
C SER A 206 16.31 -18.09 1.54
N ASP A 207 16.49 -17.61 0.31
CA ASP A 207 17.61 -16.76 -0.04
C ASP A 207 17.57 -15.45 0.74
N MET A 208 16.39 -14.85 0.86
CA MET A 208 16.20 -13.63 1.63
C MET A 208 16.52 -13.82 3.12
N VAL A 209 16.16 -14.96 3.71
CA VAL A 209 16.52 -15.32 5.09
C VAL A 209 18.02 -15.45 5.25
N ASN A 210 18.71 -16.02 4.26
CA ASN A 210 20.17 -16.18 4.27
C ASN A 210 20.94 -14.85 4.13
N TRP A 211 20.30 -13.81 3.57
CA TRP A 211 20.90 -12.47 3.42
C TRP A 211 20.73 -11.59 4.67
N ILE A 212 19.91 -12.00 5.64
CA ILE A 212 19.64 -11.29 6.90
C ILE A 212 20.59 -11.72 8.01
#